data_c9e3139cf899219c741a458504b4af6f
#
_entry.id   c9e3139cf899219c741a458504b4af6f
#
_cell.length_a   1.000
_cell.length_b   1.000
_cell.length_c   1.000
_cell.angle_alpha   90.00
_cell.angle_beta   90.00
_cell.angle_gamma   90.00
#
_symmetry.space_group_name_H-M   'P 1'
#
loop_
_entity.id
_entity.type
_entity.pdbx_description
1 polymer ?
#
loop_
_entity_poly.entity_id
_entity_poly.type
_entity_poly.pdbx_seq_one_letter_code
_entity_poly.pdbx_strand_id
1 'polypeptide(L)'
;KDPEKLESMLRSKYEELIEEEQDILETRIEELEALDVMQLLTEAKYREYRDKYGPVFVAEMGAEAILKILKEFDLEKATESLIDEIRQTSGQRRKKAIKRLRVIESFKQSGNKPEWMVLTILPVLPPELHPMVQLDGGRFATSDLNDLYRRVINRNNRLKHLLDLQAPEIIIRNEKRMLQEAVDALIDNGRRGRPILGSHNHKLKSLTDLLRGKQGRFRQNLLGKRVDYSGRSVIISGPQLKLYECGLPKKMALELFKPFVMNSLVVKGYAHNIKSAKRLAERSQPEIWDILEEVIKDHPVLLNRAPTLHRLGIQAFQPVLVEGSAIQLHPLVCTAFNADFDGDQMAVHVPLSKESVLEAKKIMLSTNNMLAPRSGEPIVAPNLDMVLGIYYLTGMDEKEEKDKISTFDSRESAIFAHEVESLALREPIKLKINDEYVETTVGRLLWHEIIPEELGFRNQQFTKSLIEDLVADCYGLLGKDVTTVVLDDIKDIGFKYATVSGTTIAIKDIVTPPQKQSLLSSADQKIRKLDEQYMEGMITQAERYQSSINVWEDVSKKMESAVSDSLPNYAGIYSVSYTHLTLPTKRIV
;
A
#
# COMPACT_ATOMS: atom_id res chain seq x y z
N LYS A 1 29.37 -49.44 90.07
CA LYS A 1 28.80 -48.94 88.78
C LYS A 1 28.36 -50.18 88.03
N ASP A 2 27.04 -50.38 87.96
CA ASP A 2 26.40 -51.51 87.33
C ASP A 2 26.67 -51.58 85.83
N PRO A 3 27.31 -52.60 85.30
CA PRO A 3 27.61 -52.69 83.88
C PRO A 3 26.35 -52.81 83.01
N GLU A 4 25.26 -53.42 83.55
CA GLU A 4 23.98 -53.52 82.87
C GLU A 4 23.27 -52.16 82.62
N LYS A 5 23.38 -51.20 83.55
CA LYS A 5 22.87 -49.82 83.39
C LYS A 5 23.66 -49.02 82.33
N LEU A 6 24.96 -49.31 82.23
CA LEU A 6 25.78 -48.62 81.24
C LEU A 6 25.48 -49.16 79.83
N GLU A 7 25.21 -50.44 79.69
CA GLU A 7 24.85 -51.09 78.44
C GLU A 7 23.49 -50.65 77.95
N SER A 8 22.48 -50.55 78.84
CA SER A 8 21.18 -50.02 78.48
C SER A 8 21.19 -48.55 78.04
N MET A 9 21.97 -47.70 78.72
CA MET A 9 22.17 -46.27 78.33
C MET A 9 22.92 -46.11 76.99
N LEU A 10 23.90 -47.03 76.73
CA LEU A 10 24.60 -47.03 75.46
C LEU A 10 23.69 -47.48 74.31
N ARG A 11 22.87 -48.52 74.51
CA ARG A 11 21.91 -49.00 73.52
C ARG A 11 20.86 -47.95 73.20
N SER A 12 20.25 -47.32 74.18
CA SER A 12 19.30 -46.24 73.98
C SER A 12 19.91 -45.05 73.23
N LYS A 13 21.15 -44.69 73.55
CA LYS A 13 21.85 -43.59 72.84
C LYS A 13 22.24 -43.96 71.40
N TYR A 14 22.53 -45.22 71.11
CA TYR A 14 22.76 -45.73 69.75
C TYR A 14 21.45 -45.83 68.96
N GLU A 15 20.33 -46.18 69.61
CA GLU A 15 19.01 -46.19 68.98
C GLU A 15 18.58 -44.78 68.63
N GLU A 16 18.75 -43.81 69.51
CA GLU A 16 18.50 -42.36 69.21
C GLU A 16 19.37 -41.88 68.04
N LEU A 17 20.64 -42.17 67.99
CA LEU A 17 21.53 -41.81 66.89
C LEU A 17 21.16 -42.50 65.56
N ILE A 18 20.67 -43.74 65.62
CA ILE A 18 20.20 -44.43 64.41
C ILE A 18 18.91 -43.80 63.90
N GLU A 19 17.95 -43.43 64.79
CA GLU A 19 16.72 -42.70 64.40
C GLU A 19 17.06 -41.36 63.82
N GLU A 20 17.96 -40.56 64.44
CA GLU A 20 18.39 -39.25 63.89
C GLU A 20 19.04 -39.39 62.49
N GLU A 21 19.88 -40.36 62.27
CA GLU A 21 20.50 -40.61 60.95
C GLU A 21 19.54 -41.18 59.94
N GLN A 22 18.50 -41.92 60.35
CA GLN A 22 17.41 -42.37 59.47
C GLN A 22 16.55 -41.21 59.02
N ASP A 23 16.14 -40.29 59.92
CA ASP A 23 15.39 -39.11 59.62
C ASP A 23 16.16 -38.18 58.67
N ILE A 24 17.47 -38.02 58.89
CA ILE A 24 18.32 -37.25 58.00
C ILE A 24 18.40 -37.91 56.60
N LEU A 25 18.45 -39.23 56.55
CA LEU A 25 18.49 -39.99 55.30
C LEU A 25 17.17 -39.89 54.53
N GLU A 26 16.02 -40.02 55.21
CA GLU A 26 14.69 -39.83 54.61
C GLU A 26 14.53 -38.42 54.05
N THR A 27 14.91 -37.42 54.81
CA THR A 27 14.87 -36.03 54.35
C THR A 27 15.74 -35.81 53.09
N ARG A 28 16.92 -36.44 53.04
CA ARG A 28 17.81 -36.37 51.84
C ARG A 28 17.24 -37.11 50.66
N ILE A 29 16.55 -38.23 50.88
CA ILE A 29 15.87 -38.98 49.80
C ILE A 29 14.70 -38.14 49.24
N GLU A 30 13.87 -37.57 50.13
CA GLU A 30 12.78 -36.70 49.72
C GLU A 30 13.26 -35.45 48.91
N GLU A 31 14.36 -34.81 49.36
CA GLU A 31 14.96 -33.69 48.61
C GLU A 31 15.47 -34.12 47.22
N LEU A 32 15.99 -35.33 47.05
CA LEU A 32 16.45 -35.86 45.77
C LEU A 32 15.28 -36.32 44.88
N GLU A 33 14.24 -36.94 45.44
CA GLU A 33 13.04 -37.37 44.74
C GLU A 33 12.21 -36.17 44.25
N ALA A 34 12.32 -35.04 44.96
CA ALA A 34 11.69 -33.76 44.54
C ALA A 34 12.37 -33.11 43.31
N LEU A 35 13.53 -33.64 42.86
CA LEU A 35 14.21 -33.18 41.65
C LEU A 35 13.61 -33.83 40.39
N ASP A 36 12.80 -33.09 39.67
CA ASP A 36 12.23 -33.52 38.40
C ASP A 36 13.19 -33.32 37.21
N VAL A 37 13.10 -34.18 36.22
CA VAL A 37 13.80 -34.00 34.94
C VAL A 37 13.29 -32.70 34.27
N MET A 38 14.20 -31.86 33.80
CA MET A 38 13.95 -30.49 33.24
C MET A 38 13.67 -29.42 34.29
N GLN A 39 13.90 -29.66 35.56
CA GLN A 39 13.81 -28.64 36.60
C GLN A 39 14.95 -27.61 36.45
N LEU A 40 14.60 -26.32 36.54
CA LEU A 40 15.58 -25.24 36.54
C LEU A 40 16.09 -24.98 37.93
N LEU A 41 17.38 -25.25 38.15
CA LEU A 41 18.07 -24.96 39.38
C LEU A 41 18.79 -23.62 39.32
N THR A 42 18.75 -22.86 40.43
CA THR A 42 19.61 -21.69 40.57
C THR A 42 21.03 -22.11 40.88
N GLU A 43 22.01 -21.27 40.56
CA GLU A 43 23.44 -21.64 40.80
C GLU A 43 23.73 -21.91 42.30
N ALA A 44 23.07 -21.19 43.20
CA ALA A 44 23.19 -21.39 44.64
C ALA A 44 22.68 -22.78 45.05
N LYS A 45 21.48 -23.19 44.60
CA LYS A 45 20.93 -24.51 44.86
C LYS A 45 21.75 -25.64 44.22
N TYR A 46 22.28 -25.40 43.01
CA TYR A 46 23.14 -26.36 42.34
C TYR A 46 24.42 -26.63 43.15
N ARG A 47 25.07 -25.59 43.67
CA ARG A 47 26.27 -25.76 44.53
C ARG A 47 25.92 -26.50 45.82
N GLU A 48 24.82 -26.10 46.48
CA GLU A 48 24.34 -26.75 47.70
C GLU A 48 24.10 -28.24 47.50
N TYR A 49 23.37 -28.62 46.43
CA TYR A 49 23.08 -30.01 46.13
C TYR A 49 24.31 -30.79 45.67
N ARG A 50 25.24 -30.15 44.96
CA ARG A 50 26.51 -30.78 44.58
C ARG A 50 27.42 -31.07 45.80
N ASP A 51 27.45 -30.17 46.77
CA ASP A 51 28.24 -30.33 47.98
C ASP A 51 27.61 -31.37 48.92
N LYS A 52 26.27 -31.44 48.98
CA LYS A 52 25.55 -32.42 49.80
C LYS A 52 25.53 -33.84 49.19
N TYR A 53 25.31 -33.95 47.88
CA TYR A 53 24.97 -35.23 47.22
C TYR A 53 26.02 -35.70 46.21
N GLY A 54 27.02 -34.90 45.89
CA GLY A 54 28.07 -35.28 44.95
C GLY A 54 27.55 -35.57 43.55
N PRO A 55 27.98 -36.66 42.90
CA PRO A 55 27.62 -36.98 41.50
C PRO A 55 26.31 -37.76 41.35
N VAL A 56 25.43 -37.80 42.36
CA VAL A 56 24.19 -38.61 42.34
C VAL A 56 23.17 -38.05 41.32
N PHE A 57 23.17 -36.74 41.04
CA PHE A 57 22.33 -36.14 40.03
C PHE A 57 23.15 -35.46 38.94
N VAL A 58 22.61 -35.39 37.74
CA VAL A 58 23.24 -34.73 36.59
C VAL A 58 22.55 -33.40 36.32
N ALA A 59 23.29 -32.30 36.47
CA ALA A 59 22.81 -30.99 36.10
C ALA A 59 23.79 -30.34 35.12
N GLU A 60 23.31 -30.00 33.97
CA GLU A 60 24.07 -29.38 32.89
C GLU A 60 23.50 -28.06 32.48
N MET A 61 24.26 -27.23 31.81
CA MET A 61 23.86 -25.87 31.47
C MET A 61 23.93 -25.62 29.97
N GLY A 62 22.98 -24.78 29.49
CA GLY A 62 23.00 -24.28 28.12
C GLY A 62 22.48 -25.28 27.08
N ALA A 63 22.93 -25.10 25.85
CA ALA A 63 22.46 -25.88 24.70
C ALA A 63 22.82 -27.35 24.78
N GLU A 64 23.90 -27.72 25.49
CA GLU A 64 24.36 -29.07 25.66
C GLU A 64 23.38 -29.92 26.50
N ALA A 65 22.88 -29.35 27.60
CA ALA A 65 21.84 -29.96 28.42
C ALA A 65 20.55 -30.20 27.63
N ILE A 66 20.12 -29.19 26.87
CA ILE A 66 18.92 -29.28 26.02
C ILE A 66 19.11 -30.35 24.94
N LEU A 67 20.29 -30.44 24.33
CA LEU A 67 20.59 -31.44 23.32
C LEU A 67 20.50 -32.88 23.89
N LYS A 68 21.01 -33.12 25.12
CA LYS A 68 20.90 -34.42 25.77
C LYS A 68 19.44 -34.80 26.03
N ILE A 69 18.66 -33.90 26.60
CA ILE A 69 17.22 -34.09 26.82
C ILE A 69 16.48 -34.41 25.51
N LEU A 70 16.77 -33.67 24.43
CA LEU A 70 16.12 -33.87 23.13
C LEU A 70 16.56 -35.19 22.45
N LYS A 71 17.77 -35.71 22.71
CA LYS A 71 18.23 -37.03 22.22
C LYS A 71 17.51 -38.19 22.89
N GLU A 72 17.22 -38.05 24.17
CA GLU A 72 16.52 -39.05 24.98
C GLU A 72 15.00 -38.98 24.83
N PHE A 73 14.48 -37.92 24.19
CA PHE A 73 13.06 -37.66 24.05
C PHE A 73 12.39 -38.60 23.04
N ASP A 74 11.53 -39.50 23.57
CA ASP A 74 10.76 -40.44 22.76
C ASP A 74 9.43 -39.81 22.31
N LEU A 75 9.31 -39.58 20.99
CA LEU A 75 8.12 -38.98 20.37
C LEU A 75 6.86 -39.86 20.50
N GLU A 76 7.00 -41.19 20.53
CA GLU A 76 5.86 -42.11 20.60
C GLU A 76 5.25 -42.13 22.00
N LYS A 77 6.07 -42.33 23.03
CA LYS A 77 5.62 -42.26 24.42
C LYS A 77 5.03 -40.94 24.80
N ALA A 78 5.63 -39.83 24.31
CA ALA A 78 5.11 -38.49 24.55
C ALA A 78 3.75 -38.27 23.88
N THR A 79 3.53 -38.85 22.68
CA THR A 79 2.24 -38.79 22.00
C THR A 79 1.14 -39.49 22.79
N GLU A 80 1.42 -40.72 23.27
CA GLU A 80 0.45 -41.49 24.06
C GLU A 80 0.09 -40.78 25.36
N SER A 81 1.11 -40.35 26.12
CA SER A 81 0.93 -39.59 27.37
C SER A 81 0.08 -38.31 27.18
N LEU A 82 0.32 -37.54 26.10
CA LEU A 82 -0.45 -36.34 25.84
C LEU A 82 -1.90 -36.62 25.39
N ILE A 83 -2.13 -37.72 24.67
CA ILE A 83 -3.48 -38.17 24.32
C ILE A 83 -4.27 -38.51 25.58
N ASP A 84 -3.66 -39.20 26.52
CA ASP A 84 -4.31 -39.53 27.80
C ASP A 84 -4.53 -38.27 28.66
N GLU A 85 -3.56 -37.34 28.69
CA GLU A 85 -3.73 -36.04 29.36
C GLU A 85 -4.92 -35.24 28.74
N ILE A 86 -5.09 -35.24 27.43
CA ILE A 86 -6.18 -34.55 26.73
C ILE A 86 -7.53 -35.19 27.09
N ARG A 87 -7.57 -36.51 27.30
CA ARG A 87 -8.80 -37.23 27.69
C ARG A 87 -9.20 -36.94 29.13
N GLN A 88 -8.21 -36.82 30.02
CA GLN A 88 -8.42 -36.67 31.47
C GLN A 88 -8.60 -35.21 31.92
N THR A 89 -8.17 -34.21 31.09
CA THR A 89 -8.14 -32.81 31.50
C THR A 89 -9.11 -31.93 30.71
N SER A 90 -9.49 -30.80 31.32
CA SER A 90 -10.36 -29.78 30.70
C SER A 90 -9.75 -28.37 30.75
N GLY A 91 -10.36 -27.42 30.06
CA GLY A 91 -10.00 -26.00 30.12
C GLY A 91 -8.61 -25.67 29.54
N GLN A 92 -7.82 -24.91 30.25
CA GLN A 92 -6.52 -24.40 29.78
C GLN A 92 -5.44 -25.51 29.68
N ARG A 93 -5.49 -26.51 30.58
CA ARG A 93 -4.54 -27.62 30.58
C ARG A 93 -4.70 -28.46 29.31
N ARG A 94 -5.94 -28.79 28.94
CA ARG A 94 -6.25 -29.46 27.67
C ARG A 94 -5.77 -28.66 26.45
N LYS A 95 -5.96 -27.32 26.42
CA LYS A 95 -5.49 -26.47 25.31
C LYS A 95 -3.96 -26.50 25.17
N LYS A 96 -3.22 -26.53 26.30
CA LYS A 96 -1.76 -26.66 26.29
C LYS A 96 -1.31 -28.02 25.78
N ALA A 97 -1.94 -29.10 26.24
CA ALA A 97 -1.65 -30.47 25.80
C ALA A 97 -1.93 -30.63 24.29
N ILE A 98 -3.03 -30.11 23.76
CA ILE A 98 -3.32 -30.11 22.31
C ILE A 98 -2.24 -29.37 21.51
N LYS A 99 -1.76 -28.21 22.00
CA LYS A 99 -0.69 -27.48 21.32
C LYS A 99 0.62 -28.27 21.30
N ARG A 100 0.98 -28.95 22.40
CA ARG A 100 2.16 -29.83 22.47
C ARG A 100 2.01 -31.02 21.52
N LEU A 101 0.87 -31.70 21.55
CA LEU A 101 0.60 -32.85 20.68
C LEU A 101 0.75 -32.45 19.20
N ARG A 102 0.22 -31.31 18.79
CA ARG A 102 0.36 -30.82 17.40
C ARG A 102 1.82 -30.62 16.98
N VAL A 103 2.68 -30.15 17.89
CA VAL A 103 4.12 -30.01 17.60
C VAL A 103 4.77 -31.38 17.45
N ILE A 104 4.46 -32.32 18.34
CA ILE A 104 5.02 -33.70 18.29
C ILE A 104 4.57 -34.42 17.02
N GLU A 105 3.29 -34.31 16.65
CA GLU A 105 2.78 -34.89 15.40
C GLU A 105 3.48 -34.27 14.17
N SER A 106 3.75 -32.96 14.18
CA SER A 106 4.50 -32.31 13.11
C SER A 106 5.93 -32.85 12.97
N PHE A 107 6.62 -33.15 14.08
CA PHE A 107 7.92 -33.83 14.05
C PHE A 107 7.80 -35.25 13.48
N LYS A 108 6.80 -36.00 13.90
CA LYS A 108 6.56 -37.37 13.43
C LYS A 108 6.25 -37.43 11.93
N GLN A 109 5.40 -36.52 11.45
CA GLN A 109 5.02 -36.43 10.01
C GLN A 109 6.17 -35.96 9.12
N SER A 110 7.00 -35.03 9.61
CA SER A 110 8.11 -34.47 8.82
C SER A 110 9.36 -35.38 8.85
N GLY A 111 9.41 -36.38 9.73
CA GLY A 111 10.59 -37.23 9.94
C GLY A 111 11.79 -36.49 10.55
N ASN A 112 11.60 -35.26 11.03
CA ASN A 112 12.65 -34.50 11.71
C ASN A 112 12.86 -34.98 13.13
N LYS A 113 14.12 -35.07 13.55
CA LYS A 113 14.47 -35.44 14.92
C LYS A 113 14.48 -34.20 15.82
N PRO A 114 13.93 -34.28 17.05
CA PRO A 114 13.94 -33.17 18.01
C PRO A 114 15.33 -32.60 18.30
N GLU A 115 16.37 -33.47 18.34
CA GLU A 115 17.75 -33.06 18.56
C GLU A 115 18.30 -32.07 17.53
N TRP A 116 17.73 -32.02 16.31
CA TRP A 116 18.14 -31.07 15.26
C TRP A 116 17.75 -29.64 15.55
N MET A 117 16.94 -29.38 16.58
CA MET A 117 16.65 -28.02 17.04
C MET A 117 17.88 -27.34 17.65
N VAL A 118 18.88 -28.11 18.07
CA VAL A 118 20.16 -27.61 18.60
C VAL A 118 21.23 -27.73 17.52
N LEU A 119 21.78 -26.62 17.09
CA LEU A 119 22.82 -26.56 16.07
C LEU A 119 24.16 -26.99 16.67
N THR A 120 24.73 -28.10 16.19
CA THR A 120 26.09 -28.55 16.51
C THR A 120 27.10 -28.02 15.50
N ILE A 121 26.67 -27.78 14.26
CA ILE A 121 27.46 -27.23 13.18
C ILE A 121 26.73 -25.98 12.66
N LEU A 122 27.43 -24.84 12.60
CA LEU A 122 26.91 -23.61 12.06
C LEU A 122 27.24 -23.52 10.56
N PRO A 123 26.24 -23.48 9.66
CA PRO A 123 26.51 -23.32 8.24
C PRO A 123 26.99 -21.89 7.94
N VAL A 124 27.96 -21.78 7.04
CA VAL A 124 28.49 -20.50 6.54
C VAL A 124 28.01 -20.27 5.12
N LEU A 125 27.56 -19.06 4.83
CA LEU A 125 27.14 -18.67 3.48
C LEU A 125 28.37 -18.67 2.53
N PRO A 126 28.15 -18.87 1.22
CA PRO A 126 29.20 -18.68 0.22
C PRO A 126 29.79 -17.25 0.26
N PRO A 127 31.10 -17.07 -0.03
CA PRO A 127 31.77 -15.76 0.05
C PRO A 127 31.13 -14.68 -0.81
N GLU A 128 30.49 -15.05 -1.91
CA GLU A 128 29.81 -14.13 -2.83
C GLU A 128 28.61 -13.43 -2.17
N LEU A 129 28.01 -14.04 -1.12
CA LEU A 129 26.87 -13.47 -0.39
C LEU A 129 27.27 -12.58 0.79
N HIS A 130 28.54 -12.62 1.20
CA HIS A 130 29.12 -11.71 2.20
C HIS A 130 30.48 -11.14 1.73
N PRO A 131 30.49 -10.41 0.60
CA PRO A 131 31.73 -10.01 -0.04
C PRO A 131 32.57 -9.05 0.80
N MET A 132 33.87 -9.07 0.55
CA MET A 132 34.84 -8.07 0.99
C MET A 132 35.50 -7.48 -0.25
N VAL A 133 35.26 -6.21 -0.52
CA VAL A 133 35.73 -5.52 -1.73
C VAL A 133 36.72 -4.42 -1.33
N GLN A 134 37.85 -4.40 -1.98
CA GLN A 134 38.84 -3.32 -1.81
C GLN A 134 38.37 -2.08 -2.57
N LEU A 135 38.33 -0.95 -1.87
CA LEU A 135 38.05 0.37 -2.43
C LEU A 135 39.34 1.09 -2.77
N ASP A 136 39.23 2.13 -3.60
CA ASP A 136 40.35 3.03 -3.91
C ASP A 136 40.93 3.63 -2.62
N GLY A 137 42.25 3.66 -2.48
CA GLY A 137 42.94 4.11 -1.27
C GLY A 137 43.15 3.04 -0.20
N GLY A 138 43.05 1.74 -0.55
CA GLY A 138 43.42 0.60 0.34
C GLY A 138 42.41 0.29 1.45
N ARG A 139 41.23 0.94 1.43
CA ARG A 139 40.13 0.63 2.35
C ARG A 139 39.30 -0.54 1.84
N PHE A 140 38.74 -1.31 2.77
CA PHE A 140 37.86 -2.44 2.44
C PHE A 140 36.42 -2.10 2.81
N ALA A 141 35.49 -2.35 1.88
CA ALA A 141 34.07 -2.43 2.17
C ALA A 141 33.71 -3.89 2.45
N THR A 142 33.14 -4.16 3.60
CA THR A 142 32.78 -5.52 4.03
C THR A 142 31.31 -5.62 4.33
N SER A 143 30.74 -6.79 4.14
CA SER A 143 29.39 -7.12 4.65
C SER A 143 29.41 -7.17 6.17
N ASP A 144 28.33 -6.74 6.83
CA ASP A 144 28.13 -6.85 8.28
C ASP A 144 28.23 -8.30 8.77
N LEU A 145 27.86 -9.28 7.93
CA LEU A 145 27.98 -10.70 8.24
C LEU A 145 29.43 -11.13 8.52
N ASN A 146 30.41 -10.54 7.87
CA ASN A 146 31.83 -10.86 8.12
C ASN A 146 32.23 -10.50 9.56
N ASP A 147 31.73 -9.41 10.11
CA ASP A 147 31.99 -9.04 11.50
C ASP A 147 31.30 -9.98 12.48
N LEU A 148 30.08 -10.38 12.18
CA LEU A 148 29.32 -11.35 12.99
C LEU A 148 29.97 -12.74 12.95
N TYR A 149 30.37 -13.25 11.80
CA TYR A 149 31.12 -14.51 11.67
C TYR A 149 32.45 -14.46 12.42
N ARG A 150 33.22 -13.38 12.28
CA ARG A 150 34.48 -13.18 13.00
C ARG A 150 34.27 -13.27 14.51
N ARG A 151 33.21 -12.69 15.05
CA ARG A 151 32.89 -12.74 16.48
C ARG A 151 32.60 -14.19 16.92
N VAL A 152 31.83 -14.95 16.16
CA VAL A 152 31.54 -16.35 16.45
C VAL A 152 32.82 -17.19 16.43
N ILE A 153 33.65 -17.04 15.39
CA ILE A 153 34.90 -17.79 15.25
C ILE A 153 35.86 -17.47 16.41
N ASN A 154 36.05 -16.20 16.75
CA ASN A 154 36.92 -15.80 17.85
C ASN A 154 36.45 -16.34 19.19
N ARG A 155 35.14 -16.31 19.48
CA ARG A 155 34.58 -16.88 20.72
C ARG A 155 34.72 -18.39 20.74
N ASN A 156 34.50 -19.08 19.65
CA ASN A 156 34.67 -20.51 19.55
C ASN A 156 36.13 -20.96 19.76
N ASN A 157 37.07 -20.28 19.12
CA ASN A 157 38.50 -20.55 19.28
C ASN A 157 38.96 -20.31 20.73
N ARG A 158 38.48 -19.23 21.34
CA ARG A 158 38.76 -18.91 22.74
C ARG A 158 38.19 -19.96 23.69
N LEU A 159 36.96 -20.40 23.47
CA LEU A 159 36.34 -21.48 24.26
C LEU A 159 37.13 -22.77 24.12
N LYS A 160 37.55 -23.16 22.92
CA LYS A 160 38.38 -24.33 22.69
C LYS A 160 39.70 -24.27 23.48
N HIS A 161 40.39 -23.13 23.40
CA HIS A 161 41.65 -22.92 24.14
C HIS A 161 41.46 -22.99 25.66
N LEU A 162 40.35 -22.45 26.21
CA LEU A 162 40.03 -22.52 27.65
C LEU A 162 39.71 -23.94 28.09
N LEU A 163 39.08 -24.75 27.23
CA LEU A 163 38.82 -26.17 27.50
C LEU A 163 40.13 -26.98 27.49
N ASP A 164 41.03 -26.73 26.54
CA ASP A 164 42.34 -27.39 26.45
C ASP A 164 43.22 -27.04 27.66
N LEU A 165 43.11 -25.84 28.22
CA LEU A 165 43.82 -25.37 29.42
C LEU A 165 43.15 -25.85 30.74
N GLN A 166 42.02 -26.54 30.69
CA GLN A 166 41.24 -26.91 31.86
C GLN A 166 40.96 -25.72 32.81
N ALA A 167 40.60 -24.56 32.22
CA ALA A 167 40.32 -23.34 32.96
C ALA A 167 39.18 -23.53 33.99
N PRO A 168 39.08 -22.67 35.03
CA PRO A 168 38.00 -22.74 36.01
C PRO A 168 36.60 -22.70 35.34
N GLU A 169 35.71 -23.54 35.85
CA GLU A 169 34.37 -23.75 35.29
C GLU A 169 33.58 -22.44 35.10
N ILE A 170 33.73 -21.47 35.98
CA ILE A 170 33.07 -20.14 35.89
C ILE A 170 33.47 -19.42 34.60
N ILE A 171 34.74 -19.50 34.20
CA ILE A 171 35.25 -18.82 32.98
C ILE A 171 34.70 -19.55 31.75
N ILE A 172 34.72 -20.90 31.76
CA ILE A 172 34.17 -21.71 30.66
C ILE A 172 32.68 -21.44 30.45
N ARG A 173 31.89 -21.36 31.53
CA ARG A 173 30.47 -21.04 31.48
C ARG A 173 30.22 -19.67 30.86
N ASN A 174 30.98 -18.66 31.26
CA ASN A 174 30.85 -17.31 30.71
C ASN A 174 31.19 -17.25 29.22
N GLU A 175 32.23 -17.98 28.77
CA GLU A 175 32.59 -18.03 27.35
C GLU A 175 31.57 -18.82 26.52
N LYS A 176 30.99 -19.91 27.04
CA LYS A 176 29.85 -20.61 26.43
C LYS A 176 28.65 -19.66 26.25
N ARG A 177 28.33 -18.85 27.26
CA ARG A 177 27.27 -17.81 27.16
C ARG A 177 27.58 -16.78 26.10
N MET A 178 28.81 -16.27 26.04
CA MET A 178 29.24 -15.28 25.04
C MET A 178 29.24 -15.84 23.62
N LEU A 179 29.56 -17.14 23.45
CA LEU A 179 29.44 -17.82 22.16
C LEU A 179 27.97 -17.91 21.72
N GLN A 180 27.09 -18.28 22.65
CA GLN A 180 25.63 -18.31 22.38
C GLN A 180 25.12 -16.92 21.96
N GLU A 181 25.51 -15.86 22.66
CA GLU A 181 25.16 -14.49 22.29
C GLU A 181 25.67 -14.10 20.90
N ALA A 182 26.88 -14.52 20.54
CA ALA A 182 27.44 -14.26 19.21
C ALA A 182 26.66 -14.99 18.10
N VAL A 183 26.24 -16.23 18.34
CA VAL A 183 25.43 -17.01 17.40
C VAL A 183 24.01 -16.42 17.30
N ASP A 184 23.40 -16.06 18.44
CA ASP A 184 22.10 -15.41 18.46
C ASP A 184 22.11 -14.09 17.65
N ALA A 185 23.18 -13.32 17.78
CA ALA A 185 23.34 -12.07 17.01
C ALA A 185 23.56 -12.32 15.51
N LEU A 186 24.25 -13.39 15.13
CA LEU A 186 24.40 -13.76 13.72
C LEU A 186 23.05 -14.12 13.09
N ILE A 187 22.20 -14.86 13.82
CA ILE A 187 20.90 -15.28 13.32
C ILE A 187 19.90 -14.14 13.33
N ASP A 188 19.72 -13.46 14.47
CA ASP A 188 18.77 -12.34 14.63
C ASP A 188 19.30 -11.32 15.65
N ASN A 189 20.07 -10.36 15.19
CA ASN A 189 20.69 -9.34 16.04
C ASN A 189 19.64 -8.44 16.70
N GLY A 190 19.66 -8.39 18.03
CA GLY A 190 18.74 -7.56 18.83
C GLY A 190 17.41 -8.23 19.20
N ARG A 191 17.22 -9.51 18.90
CA ARG A 191 16.05 -10.27 19.36
C ARG A 191 16.11 -10.53 20.87
N ARG A 192 17.31 -10.77 21.41
CA ARG A 192 17.57 -10.94 22.84
C ARG A 192 18.59 -9.90 23.30
N GLY A 193 18.20 -9.00 24.18
CA GLY A 193 19.07 -7.99 24.73
C GLY A 193 19.43 -6.84 23.78
N ARG A 194 20.56 -6.18 24.04
CA ARG A 194 21.00 -5.03 23.26
C ARG A 194 21.60 -5.49 21.93
N PRO A 195 21.25 -4.87 20.79
CA PRO A 195 21.82 -5.23 19.49
C PRO A 195 23.33 -4.92 19.46
N ILE A 196 24.06 -5.73 18.73
CA ILE A 196 25.47 -5.48 18.44
C ILE A 196 25.55 -4.36 17.40
N LEU A 197 26.34 -3.34 17.71
CA LEU A 197 26.53 -2.17 16.88
C LEU A 197 27.87 -2.25 16.13
N GLY A 198 27.90 -1.65 14.94
CA GLY A 198 29.11 -1.43 14.15
C GLY A 198 29.85 -0.15 14.56
N SER A 199 30.90 0.21 13.82
CA SER A 199 31.80 1.33 14.10
C SER A 199 31.12 2.71 14.15
N HIS A 200 29.95 2.87 13.52
CA HIS A 200 29.18 4.12 13.50
C HIS A 200 27.86 4.04 14.28
N ASN A 201 27.82 3.25 15.35
CA ASN A 201 26.63 3.04 16.19
C ASN A 201 25.38 2.54 15.42
N HIS A 202 25.54 2.03 14.20
CA HIS A 202 24.44 1.38 13.48
C HIS A 202 24.36 -0.11 13.87
N LYS A 203 23.15 -0.63 13.91
CA LYS A 203 22.90 -2.06 14.16
C LYS A 203 23.46 -2.88 12.99
N LEU A 204 24.30 -3.89 13.28
CA LEU A 204 24.77 -4.83 12.25
C LEU A 204 23.61 -5.66 11.71
N LYS A 205 23.54 -5.83 10.39
CA LYS A 205 22.51 -6.65 9.72
C LYS A 205 22.81 -8.14 9.92
N SER A 206 21.88 -8.82 10.59
CA SER A 206 21.92 -10.28 10.80
C SER A 206 21.34 -11.05 9.60
N LEU A 207 21.42 -12.38 9.63
CA LEU A 207 20.81 -13.26 8.61
C LEU A 207 19.30 -13.03 8.49
N THR A 208 18.60 -12.84 9.60
CA THR A 208 17.17 -12.52 9.62
C THR A 208 16.88 -11.16 8.99
N ASP A 209 17.70 -10.14 9.26
CA ASP A 209 17.55 -8.81 8.69
C ASP A 209 17.77 -8.81 7.16
N LEU A 210 18.56 -9.74 6.61
CA LEU A 210 18.69 -9.93 5.16
C LEU A 210 17.41 -10.47 4.49
N LEU A 211 16.55 -11.15 5.24
CA LEU A 211 15.32 -11.76 4.72
C LEU A 211 14.09 -10.92 5.00
N ARG A 212 14.01 -10.30 6.18
CA ARG A 212 12.84 -9.54 6.68
C ARG A 212 12.86 -8.06 6.29
N GLY A 213 11.69 -7.44 6.39
CA GLY A 213 11.51 -5.99 6.21
C GLY A 213 11.47 -5.54 4.75
N LYS A 214 11.40 -4.23 4.54
CA LYS A 214 11.31 -3.60 3.20
C LYS A 214 12.55 -3.83 2.35
N GLN A 215 13.72 -3.89 2.99
CA GLN A 215 15.04 -4.10 2.35
C GLN A 215 15.49 -5.55 2.39
N GLY A 216 14.63 -6.46 2.88
CA GLY A 216 14.93 -7.88 2.91
C GLY A 216 14.75 -8.55 1.56
N ARG A 217 15.36 -9.73 1.41
CA ARG A 217 15.37 -10.50 0.15
C ARG A 217 13.99 -10.76 -0.41
N PHE A 218 13.02 -11.09 0.45
CA PHE A 218 11.66 -11.37 0.00
C PHE A 218 10.99 -10.14 -0.63
N ARG A 219 10.98 -9.00 0.07
CA ARG A 219 10.27 -7.80 -0.41
C ARG A 219 11.02 -7.01 -1.47
N GLN A 220 12.35 -6.98 -1.44
CA GLN A 220 13.17 -6.18 -2.35
C GLN A 220 13.57 -6.90 -3.63
N ASN A 221 13.77 -8.22 -3.58
CA ASN A 221 14.35 -8.97 -4.70
C ASN A 221 13.49 -10.11 -5.24
N LEU A 222 12.51 -10.63 -4.48
CA LEU A 222 11.68 -11.76 -4.89
C LEU A 222 10.24 -11.34 -5.21
N LEU A 223 9.55 -10.62 -4.34
CA LEU A 223 8.19 -10.12 -4.60
C LEU A 223 8.15 -8.98 -5.61
N GLY A 224 9.25 -8.27 -5.78
CA GLY A 224 9.41 -7.22 -6.77
C GLY A 224 10.87 -7.01 -7.11
N LYS A 225 11.17 -6.76 -8.38
CA LYS A 225 12.52 -6.50 -8.88
C LYS A 225 12.52 -5.19 -9.66
N ARG A 226 13.68 -4.54 -9.74
CA ARG A 226 13.90 -3.48 -10.72
C ARG A 226 13.96 -4.12 -12.10
N VAL A 227 13.23 -3.54 -13.05
CA VAL A 227 13.14 -4.05 -14.41
C VAL A 227 13.80 -3.08 -15.40
N ASP A 228 14.39 -3.63 -16.45
CA ASP A 228 14.91 -2.87 -17.58
C ASP A 228 13.77 -2.40 -18.49
N TYR A 229 14.04 -1.57 -19.46
CA TYR A 229 13.07 -0.98 -20.38
C TYR A 229 11.96 -0.21 -19.64
N SER A 230 12.34 0.46 -18.58
CA SER A 230 11.45 1.31 -17.79
C SER A 230 12.10 2.66 -17.50
N GLY A 231 11.27 3.67 -17.41
CA GLY A 231 11.69 5.02 -17.09
C GLY A 231 10.68 5.71 -16.20
N ARG A 232 11.01 6.89 -15.70
CA ARG A 232 10.12 7.68 -14.86
C ARG A 232 10.26 9.15 -15.18
N SER A 233 9.15 9.87 -15.27
CA SER A 233 9.13 11.32 -15.44
C SER A 233 7.90 11.95 -14.80
N VAL A 234 7.93 13.27 -14.68
CA VAL A 234 6.79 14.09 -14.26
C VAL A 234 5.70 14.02 -15.33
N ILE A 235 4.44 14.07 -14.92
CA ILE A 235 3.29 14.11 -15.82
C ILE A 235 2.74 15.53 -15.96
N ILE A 236 2.24 15.81 -17.14
CA ILE A 236 1.49 17.04 -17.45
C ILE A 236 0.22 16.69 -18.21
N SER A 237 -0.73 17.61 -18.25
CA SER A 237 -1.96 17.44 -19.03
C SER A 237 -1.67 17.45 -20.53
N GLY A 238 -2.27 16.51 -21.25
CA GLY A 238 -2.24 16.44 -22.72
C GLY A 238 -3.66 16.48 -23.30
N PRO A 239 -4.32 17.64 -23.33
CA PRO A 239 -5.72 17.74 -23.79
C PRO A 239 -5.89 17.38 -25.27
N GLN A 240 -4.84 17.53 -26.08
CA GLN A 240 -4.86 17.19 -27.52
C GLN A 240 -4.78 15.70 -27.82
N LEU A 241 -4.42 14.88 -26.81
CA LEU A 241 -4.30 13.44 -26.98
C LEU A 241 -5.68 12.78 -27.09
N LYS A 242 -5.74 11.65 -27.79
CA LYS A 242 -6.88 10.74 -27.76
C LYS A 242 -6.85 9.86 -26.51
N LEU A 243 -7.98 9.29 -26.13
CA LEU A 243 -8.10 8.49 -24.91
C LEU A 243 -7.11 7.33 -24.84
N TYR A 244 -6.75 6.74 -25.97
CA TYR A 244 -5.79 5.63 -26.06
C TYR A 244 -4.34 6.08 -26.22
N GLU A 245 -4.05 7.38 -26.27
CA GLU A 245 -2.72 7.93 -26.50
C GLU A 245 -2.07 8.45 -25.22
N CYS A 246 -0.75 8.44 -25.21
CA CYS A 246 0.05 9.16 -24.23
C CYS A 246 1.23 9.88 -24.91
N GLY A 247 1.56 11.08 -24.45
CA GLY A 247 2.72 11.80 -24.94
C GLY A 247 3.98 11.35 -24.24
N LEU A 248 4.92 10.75 -25.00
CA LEU A 248 6.20 10.28 -24.48
C LEU A 248 7.34 11.20 -24.92
N PRO A 249 8.17 11.74 -24.02
CA PRO A 249 9.32 12.56 -24.37
C PRO A 249 10.25 11.84 -25.35
N LYS A 250 10.62 12.50 -26.46
CA LYS A 250 11.46 11.92 -27.51
C LYS A 250 12.74 11.28 -26.97
N LYS A 251 13.44 11.97 -26.04
CA LYS A 251 14.69 11.46 -25.44
C LYS A 251 14.46 10.20 -24.62
N MET A 252 13.36 10.15 -23.84
CA MET A 252 12.99 8.98 -23.07
C MET A 252 12.61 7.82 -23.99
N ALA A 253 11.81 8.09 -25.02
CA ALA A 253 11.40 7.08 -26.00
C ALA A 253 12.63 6.46 -26.69
N LEU A 254 13.60 7.26 -27.09
CA LEU A 254 14.84 6.76 -27.73
C LEU A 254 15.62 5.79 -26.84
N GLU A 255 15.75 6.09 -25.56
CA GLU A 255 16.47 5.19 -24.64
C GLU A 255 15.66 3.92 -24.34
N LEU A 256 14.33 4.02 -24.17
CA LEU A 256 13.47 2.86 -23.91
C LEU A 256 13.38 1.91 -25.11
N PHE A 257 13.26 2.46 -26.32
CA PHE A 257 13.14 1.68 -27.56
C PHE A 257 14.49 1.46 -28.29
N LYS A 258 15.60 1.81 -27.66
CA LYS A 258 16.94 1.73 -28.28
C LYS A 258 17.25 0.40 -28.99
N PRO A 259 17.00 -0.79 -28.41
CA PRO A 259 17.23 -2.06 -29.11
C PRO A 259 16.37 -2.25 -30.35
N PHE A 260 15.13 -1.80 -30.30
CA PHE A 260 14.19 -1.92 -31.43
C PHE A 260 14.60 -0.98 -32.58
N VAL A 261 15.01 0.27 -32.24
CA VAL A 261 15.55 1.23 -33.20
C VAL A 261 16.84 0.73 -33.82
N MET A 262 17.78 0.20 -33.00
CA MET A 262 19.02 -0.39 -33.53
C MET A 262 18.76 -1.55 -34.49
N ASN A 263 17.80 -2.41 -34.17
CA ASN A 263 17.42 -3.50 -35.07
C ASN A 263 16.82 -2.98 -36.39
N SER A 264 15.92 -2.00 -36.32
CA SER A 264 15.34 -1.36 -37.50
C SER A 264 16.39 -0.69 -38.38
N LEU A 265 17.39 0.00 -37.78
CA LEU A 265 18.51 0.61 -38.48
C LEU A 265 19.35 -0.42 -39.27
N VAL A 266 19.58 -1.59 -38.68
CA VAL A 266 20.32 -2.67 -39.34
C VAL A 266 19.48 -3.31 -40.46
N VAL A 267 18.21 -3.61 -40.20
CA VAL A 267 17.30 -4.24 -41.18
C VAL A 267 17.07 -3.35 -42.41
N LYS A 268 16.93 -2.05 -42.19
CA LYS A 268 16.75 -1.06 -43.27
C LYS A 268 18.05 -0.64 -43.97
N GLY A 269 19.21 -1.16 -43.54
CA GLY A 269 20.52 -0.89 -44.19
C GLY A 269 21.18 0.42 -43.85
N TYR A 270 20.65 1.21 -42.90
CA TYR A 270 21.30 2.45 -42.42
C TYR A 270 22.58 2.17 -41.62
N ALA A 271 22.67 0.97 -41.05
CA ALA A 271 23.86 0.53 -40.31
C ALA A 271 24.26 -0.88 -40.70
N HIS A 272 25.57 -1.10 -40.88
CA HIS A 272 26.10 -2.42 -41.25
C HIS A 272 26.21 -3.40 -40.07
N ASN A 273 26.24 -2.90 -38.85
CA ASN A 273 26.30 -3.70 -37.63
C ASN A 273 25.69 -2.97 -36.42
N ILE A 274 25.45 -3.71 -35.34
CA ILE A 274 24.87 -3.18 -34.09
C ILE A 274 25.72 -2.07 -33.49
N LYS A 275 27.06 -2.14 -33.58
CA LYS A 275 27.95 -1.13 -33.04
C LYS A 275 27.84 0.21 -33.81
N SER A 276 27.64 0.15 -35.12
CA SER A 276 27.36 1.32 -35.97
C SER A 276 25.95 1.88 -35.66
N ALA A 277 24.93 1.02 -35.56
CA ALA A 277 23.58 1.42 -35.19
C ALA A 277 23.54 2.15 -33.84
N LYS A 278 24.28 1.64 -32.84
CA LYS A 278 24.38 2.27 -31.52
C LYS A 278 24.98 3.69 -31.62
N ARG A 279 26.05 3.88 -32.37
CA ARG A 279 26.67 5.21 -32.55
C ARG A 279 25.73 6.17 -33.28
N LEU A 280 24.96 5.70 -34.26
CA LEU A 280 23.95 6.50 -34.95
C LEU A 280 22.86 6.92 -33.99
N ALA A 281 22.31 6.00 -33.19
CA ALA A 281 21.29 6.28 -32.20
C ALA A 281 21.76 7.32 -31.15
N GLU A 282 23.02 7.25 -30.71
CA GLU A 282 23.63 8.20 -29.76
C GLU A 282 23.82 9.60 -30.35
N ARG A 283 23.96 9.73 -31.66
CA ARG A 283 24.11 11.03 -32.34
C ARG A 283 22.78 11.75 -32.62
N SER A 284 21.64 11.09 -32.37
CA SER A 284 20.29 11.64 -32.50
C SER A 284 20.04 12.38 -33.83
N GLN A 285 20.45 11.75 -34.94
CA GLN A 285 20.23 12.31 -36.28
C GLN A 285 18.72 12.36 -36.65
N PRO A 286 18.30 13.23 -37.58
CA PRO A 286 16.88 13.34 -37.96
C PRO A 286 16.26 12.01 -38.39
N GLU A 287 16.97 11.18 -39.14
CA GLU A 287 16.45 9.88 -39.62
C GLU A 287 16.11 8.90 -38.48
N ILE A 288 16.70 9.11 -37.29
CA ILE A 288 16.42 8.26 -36.14
C ILE A 288 15.03 8.52 -35.58
N TRP A 289 14.58 9.75 -35.65
CA TRP A 289 13.24 10.14 -35.16
C TRP A 289 12.14 9.51 -36.02
N ASP A 290 12.33 9.46 -37.35
CA ASP A 290 11.39 8.82 -38.27
C ASP A 290 11.31 7.30 -38.02
N ILE A 291 12.45 6.66 -37.78
CA ILE A 291 12.51 5.25 -37.44
C ILE A 291 11.90 4.97 -36.06
N LEU A 292 12.16 5.85 -35.09
CA LEU A 292 11.57 5.74 -33.75
C LEU A 292 10.04 5.86 -33.83
N GLU A 293 9.52 6.81 -34.59
CA GLU A 293 8.08 6.99 -34.78
C GLU A 293 7.44 5.74 -35.39
N GLU A 294 8.09 5.14 -36.39
CA GLU A 294 7.61 3.90 -37.01
C GLU A 294 7.64 2.71 -36.01
N VAL A 295 8.70 2.59 -35.22
CA VAL A 295 8.83 1.52 -34.20
C VAL A 295 7.77 1.65 -33.11
N ILE A 296 7.44 2.88 -32.71
CA ILE A 296 6.48 3.16 -31.66
C ILE A 296 5.03 2.94 -32.10
N LYS A 297 4.71 3.15 -33.37
CA LYS A 297 3.35 3.15 -33.92
C LYS A 297 2.54 1.90 -33.60
N ASP A 298 3.18 0.75 -33.48
CA ASP A 298 2.52 -0.52 -33.15
C ASP A 298 2.90 -1.08 -31.78
N HIS A 299 3.62 -0.32 -30.96
CA HIS A 299 4.18 -0.79 -29.72
C HIS A 299 3.63 0.01 -28.53
N PRO A 300 2.58 -0.50 -27.84
CA PRO A 300 2.02 0.20 -26.69
C PRO A 300 3.01 0.24 -25.52
N VAL A 301 2.89 1.25 -24.67
CA VAL A 301 3.63 1.37 -23.42
C VAL A 301 2.67 1.26 -22.23
N LEU A 302 3.18 0.78 -21.11
CA LEU A 302 2.42 0.73 -19.87
C LEU A 302 2.80 1.93 -19.02
N LEU A 303 1.80 2.71 -18.58
CA LEU A 303 1.97 3.77 -17.60
C LEU A 303 1.50 3.28 -16.22
N ASN A 304 2.28 3.62 -15.19
CA ASN A 304 1.97 3.29 -13.81
C ASN A 304 2.20 4.49 -12.90
N ARG A 305 1.25 4.76 -12.00
CA ARG A 305 1.42 5.71 -10.90
C ARG A 305 1.48 4.96 -9.56
N ALA A 306 2.51 5.26 -8.77
CA ALA A 306 2.59 4.77 -7.39
C ALA A 306 1.85 5.74 -6.43
N PRO A 307 1.08 5.23 -5.44
CA PRO A 307 0.86 3.82 -5.15
C PRO A 307 -0.18 3.17 -6.07
N THR A 308 0.07 1.95 -6.52
CA THR A 308 -0.90 1.18 -7.33
C THR A 308 -1.92 0.52 -6.41
N LEU A 309 -3.08 1.16 -6.23
CA LEU A 309 -4.13 0.71 -5.31
C LEU A 309 -5.06 -0.34 -5.92
N HIS A 310 -5.25 -0.28 -7.23
CA HIS A 310 -6.11 -1.19 -7.99
C HIS A 310 -5.57 -1.41 -9.40
N ARG A 311 -6.16 -2.34 -10.14
CA ARG A 311 -5.66 -2.75 -11.47
C ARG A 311 -5.57 -1.61 -12.49
N LEU A 312 -6.43 -0.58 -12.40
CA LEU A 312 -6.42 0.57 -13.30
C LEU A 312 -5.29 1.56 -13.01
N GLY A 313 -4.52 1.36 -11.95
CA GLY A 313 -3.26 2.08 -11.68
C GLY A 313 -2.12 1.71 -12.65
N ILE A 314 -2.34 0.70 -13.52
CA ILE A 314 -1.47 0.33 -14.64
C ILE A 314 -2.35 0.19 -15.87
N GLN A 315 -2.13 1.01 -16.88
CA GLN A 315 -2.85 0.96 -18.14
C GLN A 315 -1.90 1.07 -19.34
N ALA A 316 -2.29 0.51 -20.46
CA ALA A 316 -1.56 0.61 -21.71
C ALA A 316 -2.05 1.81 -22.54
N PHE A 317 -1.11 2.45 -23.21
CA PHE A 317 -1.36 3.57 -24.11
C PHE A 317 -0.50 3.43 -25.36
N GLN A 318 -0.99 3.97 -26.46
CA GLN A 318 -0.21 4.16 -27.67
C GLN A 318 0.67 5.41 -27.48
N PRO A 319 1.99 5.32 -27.54
CA PRO A 319 2.84 6.49 -27.35
C PRO A 319 2.85 7.38 -28.58
N VAL A 320 2.80 8.69 -28.33
CA VAL A 320 3.02 9.75 -29.32
C VAL A 320 4.23 10.55 -28.87
N LEU A 321 5.16 10.85 -29.79
CA LEU A 321 6.37 11.59 -29.47
C LEU A 321 6.07 13.07 -29.20
N VAL A 322 6.51 13.54 -28.05
CA VAL A 322 6.35 14.95 -27.65
C VAL A 322 7.69 15.58 -27.31
N GLU A 323 7.77 16.88 -27.52
CA GLU A 323 8.94 17.67 -27.08
C GLU A 323 8.93 17.89 -25.57
N GLY A 324 10.09 18.16 -25.01
CA GLY A 324 10.21 18.38 -23.56
C GLY A 324 10.68 17.14 -22.81
N SER A 325 10.44 17.13 -21.49
CA SER A 325 10.90 16.07 -20.58
C SER A 325 9.76 15.42 -19.80
N ALA A 326 8.55 15.98 -19.85
CA ALA A 326 7.38 15.48 -19.12
C ALA A 326 6.52 14.57 -19.99
N ILE A 327 5.93 13.56 -19.35
CA ILE A 327 4.96 12.67 -19.98
C ILE A 327 3.64 13.42 -20.07
N GLN A 328 2.99 13.43 -21.24
CA GLN A 328 1.65 13.96 -21.39
C GLN A 328 0.62 12.86 -21.17
N LEU A 329 -0.33 13.14 -20.28
CA LEU A 329 -1.39 12.20 -19.92
C LEU A 329 -2.75 12.78 -20.29
N HIS A 330 -3.62 11.93 -20.85
CA HIS A 330 -4.98 12.30 -21.17
C HIS A 330 -5.77 12.66 -19.90
N PRO A 331 -6.48 13.80 -19.85
CA PRO A 331 -7.15 14.26 -18.63
C PRO A 331 -8.18 13.28 -18.05
N LEU A 332 -8.91 12.58 -18.90
CA LEU A 332 -9.99 11.65 -18.47
C LEU A 332 -9.47 10.41 -17.71
N VAL A 333 -8.21 10.00 -17.90
CA VAL A 333 -7.65 8.84 -17.19
C VAL A 333 -7.06 9.19 -15.82
N CYS A 334 -6.95 10.49 -15.49
CA CYS A 334 -6.40 10.94 -14.20
C CYS A 334 -7.16 10.35 -13.01
N THR A 335 -8.48 10.23 -13.11
CA THR A 335 -9.31 9.63 -12.05
C THR A 335 -8.95 8.18 -11.80
N ALA A 336 -8.70 7.39 -12.84
CA ALA A 336 -8.32 5.98 -12.72
C ALA A 336 -6.94 5.81 -12.07
N PHE A 337 -5.99 6.69 -12.36
CA PHE A 337 -4.66 6.71 -11.75
C PHE A 337 -4.63 7.42 -10.39
N ASN A 338 -5.70 8.12 -10.02
CA ASN A 338 -5.71 9.08 -8.91
C ASN A 338 -4.53 10.07 -9.02
N ALA A 339 -4.29 10.57 -10.24
CA ALA A 339 -3.19 11.44 -10.59
C ALA A 339 -3.64 12.89 -10.71
N ASP A 340 -2.78 13.80 -10.28
CA ASP A 340 -2.91 15.25 -10.51
C ASP A 340 -1.61 15.79 -11.11
N PHE A 341 -1.64 17.03 -11.57
CA PHE A 341 -0.50 17.64 -12.28
C PHE A 341 0.28 18.63 -11.39
N ASP A 342 0.31 18.38 -10.09
CA ASP A 342 1.01 19.21 -9.08
C ASP A 342 2.51 18.85 -8.92
N GLY A 343 3.02 17.93 -9.74
CA GLY A 343 4.38 17.39 -9.68
C GLY A 343 4.43 15.87 -9.60
N ASP A 344 3.29 15.21 -9.75
CA ASP A 344 3.22 13.75 -9.81
C ASP A 344 4.12 13.17 -10.90
N GLN A 345 4.67 12.00 -10.61
CA GLN A 345 5.49 11.23 -11.55
C GLN A 345 4.83 9.90 -11.88
N MET A 346 5.01 9.45 -13.11
CA MET A 346 4.60 8.13 -13.55
C MET A 346 5.77 7.35 -14.12
N ALA A 347 5.71 6.03 -13.93
CA ALA A 347 6.63 5.10 -14.55
C ALA A 347 6.09 4.65 -15.91
N VAL A 348 7.00 4.48 -16.86
CA VAL A 348 6.75 3.93 -18.19
C VAL A 348 7.46 2.59 -18.32
N HIS A 349 6.77 1.58 -18.84
CA HIS A 349 7.32 0.26 -19.10
C HIS A 349 7.03 -0.15 -20.54
N VAL A 350 8.00 -0.78 -21.18
CA VAL A 350 7.88 -1.28 -22.56
C VAL A 350 7.69 -2.80 -22.54
N PRO A 351 6.55 -3.35 -23.00
CA PRO A 351 6.39 -4.79 -23.16
C PRO A 351 7.35 -5.30 -24.24
N LEU A 352 8.04 -6.42 -23.99
CA LEU A 352 9.10 -6.92 -24.89
C LEU A 352 8.65 -8.04 -25.80
N SER A 353 7.86 -9.00 -25.28
CA SER A 353 7.40 -10.15 -26.07
C SER A 353 6.17 -9.80 -26.90
N LYS A 354 5.99 -10.50 -28.03
CA LYS A 354 4.79 -10.37 -28.88
C LYS A 354 3.50 -10.65 -28.10
N GLU A 355 3.54 -11.60 -27.20
CA GLU A 355 2.42 -11.98 -26.32
C GLU A 355 2.07 -10.84 -25.36
N SER A 356 3.07 -10.26 -24.70
CA SER A 356 2.89 -9.10 -23.80
C SER A 356 2.36 -7.86 -24.54
N VAL A 357 2.81 -7.62 -25.77
CA VAL A 357 2.29 -6.54 -26.61
C VAL A 357 0.81 -6.78 -26.99
N LEU A 358 0.44 -8.03 -27.33
CA LEU A 358 -0.94 -8.39 -27.61
C LEU A 358 -1.83 -8.27 -26.36
N GLU A 359 -1.34 -8.68 -25.20
CA GLU A 359 -2.06 -8.53 -23.94
C GLU A 359 -2.26 -7.06 -23.60
N ALA A 360 -1.23 -6.23 -23.74
CA ALA A 360 -1.32 -4.78 -23.56
C ALA A 360 -2.38 -4.16 -24.46
N LYS A 361 -2.44 -4.52 -25.74
CA LYS A 361 -3.44 -4.03 -26.71
C LYS A 361 -4.86 -4.52 -26.40
N LYS A 362 -5.03 -5.80 -26.08
CA LYS A 362 -6.36 -6.42 -25.96
C LYS A 362 -7.01 -6.21 -24.60
N ILE A 363 -6.21 -6.18 -23.51
CA ILE A 363 -6.72 -6.18 -22.14
C ILE A 363 -6.42 -4.88 -21.42
N MET A 364 -5.16 -4.37 -21.53
CA MET A 364 -4.68 -3.28 -20.69
C MET A 364 -4.87 -1.89 -21.31
N LEU A 365 -5.28 -1.77 -22.56
CA LEU A 365 -5.49 -0.48 -23.21
C LEU A 365 -6.54 0.34 -22.44
N SER A 366 -6.34 1.64 -22.33
CA SER A 366 -7.23 2.57 -21.60
C SER A 366 -8.68 2.48 -22.07
N THR A 367 -8.91 2.31 -23.38
CA THR A 367 -10.24 2.15 -23.98
C THR A 367 -10.97 0.87 -23.58
N ASN A 368 -10.26 -0.16 -23.11
CA ASN A 368 -10.85 -1.39 -22.60
C ASN A 368 -11.14 -1.34 -21.08
N ASN A 369 -10.70 -0.29 -20.40
CA ASN A 369 -10.78 -0.14 -18.95
C ASN A 369 -11.54 1.12 -18.54
N MET A 370 -12.67 1.39 -19.18
CA MET A 370 -13.50 2.56 -18.92
C MET A 370 -14.38 2.43 -17.68
N LEU A 371 -14.68 1.20 -17.22
CA LEU A 371 -15.56 0.93 -16.10
C LEU A 371 -14.77 0.61 -14.82
N ALA A 372 -15.28 1.09 -13.69
CA ALA A 372 -14.74 0.79 -12.38
C ALA A 372 -15.00 -0.68 -12.01
N PRO A 373 -13.98 -1.48 -11.63
CA PRO A 373 -14.17 -2.89 -11.28
C PRO A 373 -15.06 -3.10 -10.05
N ARG A 374 -15.23 -2.07 -9.21
CA ARG A 374 -16.00 -2.13 -7.97
C ARG A 374 -17.49 -2.02 -8.19
N SER A 375 -17.92 -1.04 -9.01
CA SER A 375 -19.34 -0.68 -9.17
C SER A 375 -19.86 -0.94 -10.59
N GLY A 376 -19.00 -1.08 -11.59
CA GLY A 376 -19.40 -1.14 -12.99
C GLY A 376 -19.77 0.22 -13.60
N GLU A 377 -19.66 1.30 -12.83
CA GLU A 377 -19.88 2.66 -13.31
C GLU A 377 -18.69 3.18 -14.13
N PRO A 378 -18.88 4.15 -15.04
CA PRO A 378 -17.78 4.76 -15.76
C PRO A 378 -16.78 5.42 -14.81
N ILE A 379 -15.50 5.05 -14.91
CA ILE A 379 -14.41 5.71 -14.19
C ILE A 379 -13.79 6.82 -15.05
N VAL A 380 -13.90 6.68 -16.35
CA VAL A 380 -13.46 7.65 -17.35
C VAL A 380 -14.65 8.58 -17.63
N ALA A 381 -14.74 9.67 -16.87
CA ALA A 381 -15.81 10.64 -17.00
C ALA A 381 -15.24 12.06 -16.98
N PRO A 382 -15.87 13.00 -17.70
CA PRO A 382 -15.49 14.41 -17.66
C PRO A 382 -15.54 14.99 -16.24
N ASN A 383 -14.55 15.81 -15.91
CA ASN A 383 -14.40 16.45 -14.61
C ASN A 383 -14.00 17.91 -14.75
N LEU A 384 -14.18 18.68 -13.66
CA LEU A 384 -13.68 20.04 -13.51
C LEU A 384 -14.07 20.95 -14.70
N ASP A 385 -13.09 21.51 -15.39
CA ASP A 385 -13.31 22.47 -16.48
C ASP A 385 -14.16 21.93 -17.64
N MET A 386 -14.06 20.63 -17.92
CA MET A 386 -14.91 20.00 -18.96
C MET A 386 -16.39 20.07 -18.56
N VAL A 387 -16.69 19.76 -17.29
CA VAL A 387 -18.07 19.87 -16.78
C VAL A 387 -18.54 21.32 -16.75
N LEU A 388 -17.66 22.25 -16.34
CA LEU A 388 -17.96 23.66 -16.34
C LEU A 388 -18.35 24.17 -17.75
N GLY A 389 -17.57 23.78 -18.77
CA GLY A 389 -17.86 24.15 -20.15
C GLY A 389 -19.20 23.63 -20.66
N ILE A 390 -19.50 22.35 -20.37
CA ILE A 390 -20.78 21.72 -20.74
C ILE A 390 -21.94 22.34 -19.98
N TYR A 391 -21.77 22.61 -18.68
CA TYR A 391 -22.78 23.28 -17.86
C TYR A 391 -23.11 24.65 -18.39
N TYR A 392 -22.09 25.44 -18.78
CA TYR A 392 -22.26 26.75 -19.42
C TYR A 392 -22.95 26.61 -20.78
N LEU A 393 -22.53 25.69 -21.63
CA LEU A 393 -23.09 25.45 -22.96
C LEU A 393 -24.56 25.05 -22.90
N THR A 394 -24.95 24.19 -21.97
CA THR A 394 -26.33 23.67 -21.87
C THR A 394 -27.25 24.54 -21.00
N GLY A 395 -26.70 25.61 -20.39
CA GLY A 395 -27.47 26.55 -19.61
C GLY A 395 -28.46 27.34 -20.48
N MET A 396 -29.50 27.86 -19.88
CA MET A 396 -30.51 28.71 -20.52
C MET A 396 -30.67 29.98 -19.70
N ASP A 397 -30.57 31.15 -20.34
CA ASP A 397 -30.76 32.43 -19.69
C ASP A 397 -32.25 32.72 -19.54
N GLU A 398 -32.65 33.19 -18.34
CA GLU A 398 -34.04 33.60 -18.11
C GLU A 398 -34.30 34.91 -18.82
N LYS A 399 -35.26 34.94 -19.77
CA LYS A 399 -35.76 36.17 -20.37
C LYS A 399 -36.95 36.67 -19.56
N GLU A 400 -36.93 37.98 -19.26
CA GLU A 400 -38.04 38.66 -18.59
C GLU A 400 -39.29 38.74 -19.48
N GLU A 401 -39.14 38.76 -20.82
CA GLU A 401 -40.24 38.86 -21.79
C GLU A 401 -40.34 37.55 -22.62
N LYS A 402 -41.28 36.66 -22.29
CA LYS A 402 -41.56 35.41 -23.03
C LYS A 402 -42.09 35.61 -24.45
N ASP A 403 -42.56 36.79 -24.78
CA ASP A 403 -43.22 37.10 -26.08
C ASP A 403 -42.23 37.33 -27.25
N LYS A 404 -40.94 37.37 -27.01
CA LYS A 404 -39.89 37.59 -28.03
C LYS A 404 -38.99 36.38 -28.26
N ILE A 405 -39.47 35.14 -28.04
CA ILE A 405 -38.69 33.96 -28.30
C ILE A 405 -38.66 33.66 -29.79
N SER A 406 -37.47 33.63 -30.39
CA SER A 406 -37.27 33.32 -31.81
C SER A 406 -37.66 31.88 -32.11
N THR A 407 -38.38 31.64 -33.22
CA THR A 407 -38.86 30.33 -33.62
C THR A 407 -38.10 29.86 -34.86
N PHE A 408 -37.62 28.62 -34.84
CA PHE A 408 -36.86 28.01 -35.95
C PHE A 408 -37.48 26.67 -36.32
N ASP A 409 -37.50 26.36 -37.63
CA ASP A 409 -38.07 25.13 -38.14
C ASP A 409 -37.02 24.01 -38.28
N SER A 410 -35.71 24.36 -38.30
CA SER A 410 -34.63 23.37 -38.38
C SER A 410 -33.46 23.70 -37.45
N ARG A 411 -32.69 22.68 -37.09
CA ARG A 411 -31.49 22.82 -36.25
C ARG A 411 -30.43 23.66 -36.93
N GLU A 412 -30.20 23.43 -38.23
CA GLU A 412 -29.21 24.14 -39.03
C GLU A 412 -29.51 25.65 -39.10
N SER A 413 -30.79 26.05 -39.21
CA SER A 413 -31.16 27.46 -39.23
C SER A 413 -30.90 28.17 -37.92
N ALA A 414 -31.09 27.49 -36.78
CA ALA A 414 -30.78 28.02 -35.46
C ALA A 414 -29.26 28.16 -35.22
N ILE A 415 -28.48 27.16 -35.64
CA ILE A 415 -27.00 27.19 -35.55
C ILE A 415 -26.45 28.30 -36.45
N PHE A 416 -26.95 28.43 -37.69
CA PHE A 416 -26.54 29.48 -38.60
C PHE A 416 -26.86 30.89 -38.08
N ALA A 417 -28.04 31.08 -37.43
CA ALA A 417 -28.38 32.33 -36.80
C ALA A 417 -27.39 32.70 -35.66
N HIS A 418 -26.86 31.72 -34.95
CA HIS A 418 -25.81 31.92 -33.96
C HIS A 418 -24.46 32.26 -34.60
N GLU A 419 -24.06 31.57 -35.66
CA GLU A 419 -22.80 31.83 -36.38
C GLU A 419 -22.75 33.25 -36.98
N VAL A 420 -23.91 33.81 -37.37
CA VAL A 420 -24.05 35.19 -37.88
C VAL A 420 -24.21 36.19 -36.71
N GLU A 421 -24.00 35.78 -35.46
CA GLU A 421 -24.11 36.61 -34.25
C GLU A 421 -25.48 37.25 -34.02
N SER A 422 -26.52 36.75 -34.67
CA SER A 422 -27.90 37.26 -34.48
C SER A 422 -28.61 36.65 -33.28
N LEU A 423 -28.05 35.57 -32.72
CA LEU A 423 -28.61 34.80 -31.61
C LEU A 423 -27.53 34.44 -30.59
N ALA A 424 -27.79 34.68 -29.32
CA ALA A 424 -26.86 34.31 -28.27
C ALA A 424 -26.90 32.79 -27.98
N LEU A 425 -25.78 32.22 -27.54
CA LEU A 425 -25.62 30.79 -27.31
C LEU A 425 -26.65 30.19 -26.34
N ARG A 426 -27.00 30.94 -25.29
CA ARG A 426 -27.85 30.51 -24.16
C ARG A 426 -29.26 31.13 -24.23
N GLU A 427 -29.56 31.84 -25.28
CA GLU A 427 -30.85 32.46 -25.50
C GLU A 427 -31.92 31.38 -25.76
N PRO A 428 -33.10 31.45 -25.09
CA PRO A 428 -34.18 30.51 -25.32
C PRO A 428 -34.76 30.68 -26.73
N ILE A 429 -34.90 29.58 -27.44
CA ILE A 429 -35.50 29.50 -28.78
C ILE A 429 -36.58 28.41 -28.79
N LYS A 430 -37.54 28.54 -29.72
CA LYS A 430 -38.51 27.50 -30.04
C LYS A 430 -38.07 26.77 -31.29
N LEU A 431 -37.75 25.49 -31.18
CA LEU A 431 -37.36 24.66 -32.30
C LEU A 431 -38.41 23.59 -32.56
N LYS A 432 -38.74 23.35 -33.83
CA LYS A 432 -39.62 22.27 -34.23
C LYS A 432 -38.86 20.94 -34.23
N ILE A 433 -39.22 20.04 -33.30
CA ILE A 433 -38.67 18.66 -33.18
C ILE A 433 -39.87 17.70 -33.24
N ASN A 434 -39.87 16.75 -34.17
CA ASN A 434 -40.93 15.74 -34.32
C ASN A 434 -42.36 16.36 -34.38
N ASP A 435 -42.51 17.47 -35.13
CA ASP A 435 -43.76 18.25 -35.27
C ASP A 435 -44.26 19.00 -34.05
N GLU A 436 -43.50 18.98 -32.92
CA GLU A 436 -43.78 19.79 -31.73
C GLU A 436 -42.72 20.90 -31.56
N TYR A 437 -43.17 22.08 -31.11
CA TYR A 437 -42.24 23.16 -30.77
C TYR A 437 -41.72 22.99 -29.33
N VAL A 438 -40.43 22.74 -29.20
CA VAL A 438 -39.74 22.56 -27.91
C VAL A 438 -38.89 23.80 -27.63
N GLU A 439 -38.99 24.33 -26.42
CA GLU A 439 -38.13 25.39 -25.95
C GLU A 439 -36.74 24.86 -25.60
N THR A 440 -35.72 25.38 -26.26
CA THR A 440 -34.34 24.94 -26.13
C THR A 440 -33.37 26.11 -26.34
N THR A 441 -32.06 25.83 -26.42
CA THR A 441 -31.02 26.82 -26.73
C THR A 441 -30.09 26.29 -27.82
N VAL A 442 -29.39 27.18 -28.52
CA VAL A 442 -28.39 26.79 -29.52
C VAL A 442 -27.29 25.95 -28.87
N GLY A 443 -26.87 26.29 -27.66
CA GLY A 443 -25.86 25.50 -26.93
C GLY A 443 -26.27 24.03 -26.71
N ARG A 444 -27.56 23.76 -26.42
CA ARG A 444 -28.06 22.38 -26.30
C ARG A 444 -28.08 21.67 -27.66
N LEU A 445 -28.31 22.37 -28.75
CA LEU A 445 -28.23 21.78 -30.10
C LEU A 445 -26.80 21.39 -30.44
N LEU A 446 -25.83 22.26 -30.21
CA LEU A 446 -24.40 21.96 -30.40
C LEU A 446 -23.91 20.81 -29.50
N TRP A 447 -24.44 20.73 -28.29
CA TRP A 447 -24.15 19.60 -27.40
C TRP A 447 -24.69 18.28 -27.98
N HIS A 448 -25.87 18.28 -28.56
CA HIS A 448 -26.48 17.11 -29.17
C HIS A 448 -25.88 16.71 -30.53
N GLU A 449 -25.07 17.56 -31.15
CA GLU A 449 -24.35 17.22 -32.38
C GLU A 449 -23.26 16.16 -32.15
N ILE A 450 -22.67 16.14 -30.97
CA ILE A 450 -21.65 15.16 -30.60
C ILE A 450 -22.22 13.91 -29.95
N ILE A 451 -23.48 13.92 -29.54
CA ILE A 451 -24.13 12.76 -28.91
C ILE A 451 -24.78 11.93 -30.04
N PRO A 452 -24.54 10.59 -30.07
CA PRO A 452 -25.19 9.70 -31.01
C PRO A 452 -26.72 9.79 -30.95
N GLU A 453 -27.38 9.73 -32.11
CA GLU A 453 -28.85 9.90 -32.22
C GLU A 453 -29.63 8.84 -31.44
N GLU A 454 -29.04 7.65 -31.24
CA GLU A 454 -29.64 6.54 -30.50
C GLU A 454 -29.90 6.85 -29.02
N LEU A 455 -29.19 7.84 -28.45
CA LEU A 455 -29.37 8.27 -27.05
C LEU A 455 -30.50 9.28 -26.88
N GLY A 456 -31.11 9.77 -27.99
CA GLY A 456 -32.24 10.67 -28.02
C GLY A 456 -31.88 12.12 -27.61
N PHE A 457 -32.82 13.03 -27.84
CA PHE A 457 -32.66 14.44 -27.48
C PHE A 457 -32.99 14.70 -26.01
N ARG A 458 -31.99 15.07 -25.19
CA ARG A 458 -32.13 15.38 -23.77
C ARG A 458 -32.08 16.90 -23.54
N ASN A 459 -33.27 17.52 -23.49
CA ASN A 459 -33.39 18.98 -23.35
C ASN A 459 -33.30 19.45 -21.91
N GLN A 460 -32.09 19.33 -21.32
CA GLN A 460 -31.85 19.78 -19.94
C GLN A 460 -30.43 20.33 -19.79
N GLN A 461 -30.19 21.06 -18.70
CA GLN A 461 -28.85 21.50 -18.35
C GLN A 461 -28.06 20.31 -17.80
N PHE A 462 -26.88 20.06 -18.35
CA PHE A 462 -26.05 18.92 -17.95
C PHE A 462 -25.19 19.25 -16.75
N THR A 463 -25.35 18.44 -15.74
CA THR A 463 -24.53 18.39 -14.52
C THR A 463 -23.56 17.22 -14.58
N LYS A 464 -22.61 17.15 -13.65
CA LYS A 464 -21.65 16.05 -13.59
C LYS A 464 -22.33 14.67 -13.59
N SER A 465 -23.34 14.47 -12.76
CA SER A 465 -24.07 13.19 -12.66
C SER A 465 -24.76 12.83 -13.97
N LEU A 466 -25.40 13.79 -14.65
CA LEU A 466 -26.08 13.56 -15.92
C LEU A 466 -25.10 13.23 -17.06
N ILE A 467 -23.86 13.76 -17.00
CA ILE A 467 -22.81 13.40 -17.96
C ILE A 467 -22.29 11.97 -17.67
N GLU A 468 -22.12 11.61 -16.39
CA GLU A 468 -21.74 10.24 -16.00
C GLU A 468 -22.79 9.22 -16.45
N ASP A 469 -24.08 9.52 -16.24
CA ASP A 469 -25.21 8.68 -16.71
C ASP A 469 -25.23 8.57 -18.25
N LEU A 470 -25.00 9.69 -18.95
CA LEU A 470 -24.91 9.70 -20.42
C LEU A 470 -23.79 8.79 -20.94
N VAL A 471 -22.62 8.85 -20.31
CA VAL A 471 -21.47 8.00 -20.66
C VAL A 471 -21.77 6.52 -20.37
N ALA A 472 -22.46 6.22 -19.26
CA ALA A 472 -22.89 4.87 -18.93
C ALA A 472 -23.89 4.31 -19.95
N ASP A 473 -24.88 5.12 -20.36
CA ASP A 473 -25.87 4.74 -21.38
C ASP A 473 -25.20 4.53 -22.74
N CYS A 474 -24.27 5.43 -23.13
CA CYS A 474 -23.51 5.31 -24.37
C CYS A 474 -22.70 4.00 -24.40
N TYR A 475 -22.01 3.68 -23.33
CA TYR A 475 -21.24 2.44 -23.23
C TYR A 475 -22.14 1.19 -23.27
N GLY A 476 -23.28 1.24 -22.59
CA GLY A 476 -24.24 0.14 -22.53
C GLY A 476 -24.93 -0.17 -23.87
N LEU A 477 -25.27 0.88 -24.65
CA LEU A 477 -26.00 0.74 -25.89
C LEU A 477 -25.12 0.59 -27.12
N LEU A 478 -24.05 1.38 -27.22
CA LEU A 478 -23.22 1.52 -28.43
C LEU A 478 -21.84 0.87 -28.31
N GLY A 479 -21.46 0.46 -27.10
CA GLY A 479 -20.18 -0.20 -26.86
C GLY A 479 -18.99 0.76 -26.77
N LYS A 480 -17.80 0.18 -26.55
CA LYS A 480 -16.59 0.91 -26.17
C LYS A 480 -16.04 1.85 -27.25
N ASP A 481 -16.12 1.44 -28.53
CA ASP A 481 -15.44 2.17 -29.61
C ASP A 481 -16.13 3.51 -29.88
N VAL A 482 -17.46 3.52 -29.93
CA VAL A 482 -18.26 4.75 -30.06
C VAL A 482 -18.09 5.61 -28.83
N THR A 483 -18.16 5.03 -27.63
CA THR A 483 -17.98 5.77 -26.37
C THR A 483 -16.60 6.45 -26.29
N THR A 484 -15.56 5.86 -26.85
CA THR A 484 -14.22 6.47 -26.90
C THR A 484 -14.23 7.78 -27.70
N VAL A 485 -14.88 7.78 -28.87
CA VAL A 485 -14.97 8.97 -29.71
C VAL A 485 -15.81 10.04 -29.02
N VAL A 486 -16.95 9.65 -28.50
CA VAL A 486 -17.86 10.59 -27.76
C VAL A 486 -17.14 11.22 -26.56
N LEU A 487 -16.34 10.47 -25.79
CA LEU A 487 -15.56 11.01 -24.66
C LEU A 487 -14.50 12.03 -25.11
N ASP A 488 -13.82 11.77 -26.24
CA ASP A 488 -12.86 12.71 -26.79
C ASP A 488 -13.56 14.00 -27.26
N ASP A 489 -14.71 13.89 -27.91
CA ASP A 489 -15.49 15.05 -28.38
C ASP A 489 -16.09 15.84 -27.21
N ILE A 490 -16.58 15.16 -26.16
CA ILE A 490 -17.04 15.79 -24.91
C ILE A 490 -15.90 16.57 -24.24
N LYS A 491 -14.71 16.01 -24.19
CA LYS A 491 -13.51 16.68 -23.65
C LYS A 491 -13.21 17.96 -24.44
N ASP A 492 -13.18 17.87 -25.77
CA ASP A 492 -12.80 18.97 -26.63
C ASP A 492 -13.83 20.10 -26.57
N ILE A 493 -15.14 19.79 -26.62
CA ILE A 493 -16.21 20.78 -26.49
C ILE A 493 -16.26 21.38 -25.09
N GLY A 494 -16.03 20.54 -24.04
CA GLY A 494 -15.99 20.99 -22.65
C GLY A 494 -14.90 22.06 -22.44
N PHE A 495 -13.68 21.81 -22.86
CA PHE A 495 -12.58 22.79 -22.75
C PHE A 495 -12.82 24.04 -23.61
N LYS A 496 -13.34 23.87 -24.82
CA LYS A 496 -13.68 25.02 -25.69
C LYS A 496 -14.67 25.98 -25.02
N TYR A 497 -15.74 25.44 -24.48
CA TYR A 497 -16.78 26.29 -23.88
C TYR A 497 -16.46 26.73 -22.44
N ALA A 498 -15.60 26.03 -21.74
CA ALA A 498 -15.01 26.54 -20.50
C ALA A 498 -14.21 27.82 -20.76
N THR A 499 -13.42 27.84 -21.84
CA THR A 499 -12.66 29.02 -22.25
C THR A 499 -13.59 30.14 -22.70
N VAL A 500 -14.59 29.85 -23.52
CA VAL A 500 -15.59 30.83 -24.01
C VAL A 500 -16.40 31.43 -22.85
N SER A 501 -16.70 30.64 -21.81
CA SER A 501 -17.51 31.11 -20.67
C SER A 501 -16.87 32.29 -19.94
N GLY A 502 -15.53 32.39 -19.95
CA GLY A 502 -14.81 33.43 -19.22
C GLY A 502 -15.12 33.47 -17.73
N THR A 503 -15.55 32.33 -17.16
CA THR A 503 -15.96 32.23 -15.75
C THR A 503 -14.82 32.61 -14.84
N THR A 504 -15.06 33.53 -13.91
CA THR A 504 -14.07 33.98 -12.92
C THR A 504 -14.70 34.05 -11.53
N ILE A 505 -13.88 34.01 -10.51
CA ILE A 505 -14.29 34.15 -9.10
C ILE A 505 -13.54 35.30 -8.48
N ALA A 506 -14.26 36.19 -7.81
CA ALA A 506 -13.70 37.27 -7.03
C ALA A 506 -14.18 37.19 -5.56
N ILE A 507 -13.39 37.77 -4.64
CA ILE A 507 -13.76 37.78 -3.21
C ILE A 507 -15.12 38.47 -3.00
N LYS A 508 -15.47 39.48 -3.80
CA LYS A 508 -16.75 40.17 -3.74
C LYS A 508 -17.96 39.29 -4.10
N ASP A 509 -17.73 38.19 -4.81
CA ASP A 509 -18.78 37.26 -5.21
C ASP A 509 -19.22 36.35 -4.07
N ILE A 510 -18.43 36.32 -2.97
CA ILE A 510 -18.77 35.61 -1.74
C ILE A 510 -19.79 36.41 -0.95
N VAL A 511 -21.07 36.14 -1.19
CA VAL A 511 -22.18 36.82 -0.52
C VAL A 511 -22.44 36.17 0.84
N THR A 512 -22.52 37.01 1.89
CA THR A 512 -22.94 36.53 3.20
C THR A 512 -24.46 36.51 3.27
N PRO A 513 -25.11 35.36 3.51
CA PRO A 513 -26.57 35.29 3.56
C PRO A 513 -27.12 36.17 4.71
N PRO A 514 -28.19 36.93 4.49
CA PRO A 514 -28.75 37.82 5.51
C PRO A 514 -29.24 37.08 6.75
N GLN A 515 -29.56 35.80 6.61
CA GLN A 515 -30.03 34.94 7.70
C GLN A 515 -28.93 34.46 8.63
N LYS A 516 -27.65 34.71 8.33
CA LYS A 516 -26.49 34.23 9.11
C LYS A 516 -26.57 34.61 10.59
N GLN A 517 -26.83 35.86 10.89
CA GLN A 517 -26.86 36.34 12.28
C GLN A 517 -28.04 35.75 13.07
N SER A 518 -29.20 35.60 12.45
CA SER A 518 -30.37 34.99 13.11
C SER A 518 -30.16 33.51 13.40
N LEU A 519 -29.53 32.76 12.49
CA LEU A 519 -29.22 31.36 12.67
C LEU A 519 -28.17 31.15 13.80
N LEU A 520 -27.11 31.97 13.81
CA LEU A 520 -26.08 31.89 14.88
C LEU A 520 -26.65 32.27 16.25
N SER A 521 -27.41 33.34 16.36
CA SER A 521 -28.01 33.78 17.63
C SER A 521 -29.01 32.73 18.18
N SER A 522 -29.77 32.08 17.30
CA SER A 522 -30.65 30.96 17.66
C SER A 522 -29.87 29.74 18.17
N ALA A 523 -28.72 29.44 17.56
CA ALA A 523 -27.83 28.37 18.00
C ALA A 523 -27.23 28.66 19.38
N ASP A 524 -26.70 29.88 19.58
CA ASP A 524 -26.12 30.31 20.83
C ASP A 524 -27.13 30.25 22.00
N GLN A 525 -28.39 30.62 21.73
CA GLN A 525 -29.46 30.49 22.72
C GLN A 525 -29.73 29.03 23.11
N LYS A 526 -29.74 28.13 22.12
CA LYS A 526 -29.92 26.68 22.39
C LYS A 526 -28.76 26.12 23.19
N ILE A 527 -27.52 26.50 22.87
CA ILE A 527 -26.33 26.04 23.58
C ILE A 527 -26.32 26.56 25.03
N ARG A 528 -26.67 27.84 25.27
CA ARG A 528 -26.79 28.37 26.61
C ARG A 528 -27.79 27.60 27.46
N LYS A 529 -28.95 27.24 26.90
CA LYS A 529 -29.94 26.38 27.57
C LYS A 529 -29.38 24.99 27.91
N LEU A 530 -28.60 24.39 27.03
CA LEU A 530 -27.94 23.11 27.30
C LEU A 530 -26.89 23.23 28.39
N ASP A 531 -26.15 24.35 28.42
CA ASP A 531 -25.18 24.62 29.48
C ASP A 531 -25.87 24.86 30.84
N GLU A 532 -27.01 25.58 30.85
CA GLU A 532 -27.84 25.77 32.06
C GLU A 532 -28.35 24.41 32.59
N GLN A 533 -28.92 23.57 31.75
CA GLN A 533 -29.38 22.22 32.09
C GLN A 533 -28.27 21.32 32.63
N TYR A 534 -27.06 21.47 32.10
CA TYR A 534 -25.88 20.77 32.61
C TYR A 534 -25.48 21.29 34.00
N MET A 535 -25.47 22.60 34.22
CA MET A 535 -25.17 23.20 35.52
C MET A 535 -26.20 22.85 36.60
N GLU A 536 -27.47 22.70 36.18
CA GLU A 536 -28.56 22.23 37.06
C GLU A 536 -28.55 20.71 37.30
N GLY A 537 -27.61 19.99 36.66
CA GLY A 537 -27.48 18.55 36.84
C GLY A 537 -28.56 17.70 36.11
N MET A 538 -29.33 18.30 35.18
CA MET A 538 -30.40 17.60 34.45
C MET A 538 -29.87 16.70 33.35
N ILE A 539 -28.69 17.04 32.78
CA ILE A 539 -28.02 16.28 31.72
C ILE A 539 -26.58 15.97 32.08
N THR A 540 -26.05 14.87 31.55
CA THR A 540 -24.66 14.48 31.70
C THR A 540 -23.75 15.27 30.76
N GLN A 541 -22.44 15.28 31.03
CA GLN A 541 -21.44 15.92 30.15
C GLN A 541 -21.46 15.33 28.73
N ALA A 542 -21.68 14.02 28.61
CA ALA A 542 -21.75 13.34 27.32
C ALA A 542 -23.00 13.75 26.52
N GLU A 543 -24.17 13.85 27.17
CA GLU A 543 -25.42 14.31 26.56
C GLU A 543 -25.33 15.77 26.13
N ARG A 544 -24.75 16.64 26.96
CA ARG A 544 -24.49 18.04 26.61
C ARG A 544 -23.63 18.15 25.35
N TYR A 545 -22.53 17.39 25.31
CA TYR A 545 -21.61 17.38 24.16
C TYR A 545 -22.29 16.91 22.89
N GLN A 546 -23.02 15.78 22.95
CA GLN A 546 -23.73 15.25 21.78
C GLN A 546 -24.85 16.19 21.31
N SER A 547 -25.59 16.78 22.23
CA SER A 547 -26.65 17.75 21.90
C SER A 547 -26.08 19.02 21.27
N SER A 548 -24.91 19.49 21.75
CA SER A 548 -24.23 20.63 21.16
C SER A 548 -23.76 20.36 19.71
N ILE A 549 -23.23 19.15 19.45
CA ILE A 549 -22.88 18.72 18.09
C ILE A 549 -24.12 18.75 17.19
N ASN A 550 -25.21 18.15 17.64
CA ASN A 550 -26.45 18.10 16.85
C ASN A 550 -26.99 19.50 16.52
N VAL A 551 -26.90 20.47 17.45
CA VAL A 551 -27.29 21.87 17.21
C VAL A 551 -26.43 22.48 16.13
N TRP A 552 -25.08 22.30 16.20
CA TRP A 552 -24.18 22.87 15.19
C TRP A 552 -24.31 22.20 13.83
N GLU A 553 -24.58 20.90 13.77
CA GLU A 553 -24.86 20.20 12.50
C GLU A 553 -26.14 20.71 11.84
N ASP A 554 -27.22 20.93 12.62
CA ASP A 554 -28.47 21.49 12.09
C ASP A 554 -28.28 22.92 11.56
N VAL A 555 -27.51 23.73 12.32
CA VAL A 555 -27.18 25.10 11.87
C VAL A 555 -26.32 25.10 10.63
N SER A 556 -25.33 24.20 10.53
CA SER A 556 -24.48 24.08 9.36
C SER A 556 -25.29 23.72 8.11
N LYS A 557 -26.22 22.76 8.21
CA LYS A 557 -27.11 22.40 7.09
C LYS A 557 -28.03 23.56 6.68
N LYS A 558 -28.58 24.28 7.65
CA LYS A 558 -29.43 25.49 7.35
C LYS A 558 -28.62 26.63 6.74
N MET A 559 -27.38 26.79 7.20
CA MET A 559 -26.48 27.81 6.63
C MET A 559 -26.08 27.45 5.21
N GLU A 560 -25.80 26.17 4.92
CA GLU A 560 -25.50 25.68 3.58
C GLU A 560 -26.65 25.95 2.61
N SER A 561 -27.89 25.65 3.01
CA SER A 561 -29.08 25.98 2.22
C SER A 561 -29.23 27.47 2.03
N ALA A 562 -29.09 28.29 3.08
CA ALA A 562 -29.21 29.74 2.99
C ALA A 562 -28.12 30.38 2.11
N VAL A 563 -26.90 29.83 2.08
CA VAL A 563 -25.84 30.27 1.16
C VAL A 563 -26.22 29.91 -0.28
N SER A 564 -26.68 28.69 -0.52
CA SER A 564 -27.12 28.24 -1.85
C SER A 564 -28.25 29.14 -2.41
N ASP A 565 -29.25 29.46 -1.57
CA ASP A 565 -30.39 30.27 -1.96
C ASP A 565 -30.02 31.76 -2.18
N SER A 566 -28.94 32.23 -1.56
CA SER A 566 -28.48 33.62 -1.68
C SER A 566 -27.58 33.89 -2.88
N LEU A 567 -27.05 32.83 -3.51
CA LEU A 567 -26.19 32.95 -4.68
C LEU A 567 -27.03 33.04 -5.95
N PRO A 568 -26.75 33.99 -6.84
CA PRO A 568 -27.41 34.00 -8.15
C PRO A 568 -27.08 32.74 -8.94
N ASN A 569 -28.07 32.14 -9.59
CA ASN A 569 -27.95 30.87 -10.31
C ASN A 569 -26.84 30.82 -11.37
N TYR A 570 -26.39 31.98 -11.85
CA TYR A 570 -25.35 32.11 -12.87
C TYR A 570 -24.11 32.88 -12.39
N ALA A 571 -23.96 33.10 -11.08
CA ALA A 571 -22.73 33.69 -10.56
C ALA A 571 -21.56 32.75 -10.82
N GLY A 572 -20.38 33.29 -11.16
CA GLY A 572 -19.18 32.50 -11.39
C GLY A 572 -18.87 31.56 -10.26
N ILE A 573 -19.03 32.01 -9.00
CA ILE A 573 -18.82 31.20 -7.82
C ILE A 573 -19.81 30.01 -7.70
N TYR A 574 -21.09 30.22 -8.10
CA TYR A 574 -22.10 29.16 -8.10
C TYR A 574 -21.76 28.09 -9.14
N SER A 575 -21.47 28.52 -10.38
CA SER A 575 -21.09 27.61 -11.48
C SER A 575 -19.85 26.78 -11.12
N VAL A 576 -18.81 27.40 -10.57
CA VAL A 576 -17.59 26.71 -10.18
C VAL A 576 -17.83 25.81 -8.95
N SER A 577 -18.58 26.24 -7.95
CA SER A 577 -18.92 25.40 -6.79
C SER A 577 -19.71 24.18 -7.18
N TYR A 578 -20.65 24.32 -8.11
CA TYR A 578 -21.53 23.25 -8.57
C TYR A 578 -20.81 22.22 -9.44
N THR A 579 -19.82 22.65 -10.23
CA THR A 579 -19.09 21.78 -11.17
C THR A 579 -17.78 21.22 -10.61
N HIS A 580 -17.06 21.99 -9.77
CA HIS A 580 -15.75 21.63 -9.24
C HIS A 580 -15.80 21.17 -7.78
N LEU A 581 -16.62 21.83 -6.96
CA LEU A 581 -16.78 21.49 -5.56
C LEU A 581 -18.04 20.64 -5.40
N THR A 582 -17.95 19.35 -5.68
CA THR A 582 -18.92 18.42 -5.11
C THR A 582 -18.73 18.48 -3.61
N LEU A 583 -19.56 19.26 -2.92
CA LEU A 583 -19.62 19.25 -1.46
C LEU A 583 -19.70 17.80 -1.01
N PRO A 584 -18.84 17.33 -0.08
CA PRO A 584 -18.78 15.94 0.35
C PRO A 584 -19.97 15.62 1.27
N THR A 585 -21.18 15.75 0.76
CA THR A 585 -22.42 15.43 1.50
C THR A 585 -22.71 13.92 1.58
N LYS A 586 -21.82 13.07 1.03
CA LYS A 586 -21.99 11.60 1.08
C LYS A 586 -20.77 10.81 1.54
N ARG A 587 -19.91 11.37 2.41
CA ARG A 587 -18.82 10.61 3.02
C ARG A 587 -18.73 10.81 4.53
N ILE A 588 -19.87 10.70 5.22
CA ILE A 588 -19.88 10.36 6.65
C ILE A 588 -21.05 9.37 6.83
N VAL A 589 -20.77 8.11 6.58
CA VAL A 589 -21.33 6.95 7.25
C VAL A 589 -20.23 5.91 7.29
#